data_0f0c880461f0de409e6049952010204f
#
_entry.id   0f0c880461f0de409e6049952010204f
#
_cell.length_a   1.000
_cell.length_b   1.000
_cell.length_c   1.000
_cell.angle_alpha   90.00
_cell.angle_beta   90.00
_cell.angle_gamma   90.00
#
_symmetry.space_group_name_H-M   'P 1'
#
loop_
_entity.id
_entity.type
_entity.pdbx_description
1 polymer ?
#
loop_
_entity_poly.entity_id
_entity_poly.type
_entity_poly.pdbx_seq_one_letter_code
_entity_poly.pdbx_strand_id
1 'polypeptide(L)'
;QFLKSTANGGPFAKFAVRRLTVLLIIGCIHAFLIWAGDILITYALAGFVLILMIRLKPIWLLLISIFLFLIPNGLLYGLVYLGSFLEPNATIIYTGIQEIEASIVAYGQGSWGDIFSQRLADWLYMSGNGLIVISMLFTIGPFLLLGAAAAKWKVIERVRELKVYWMITVLVMLIVGTVIKWLPYLLEANLFTMGIQDTFGGPLQAIAYAGIIALVCSIPFAAKILSPISKVGRMSMTTYLMQSI
;
A
#
# COMPACT_ATOMS: atom_id res chain seq x y z
N GLN A 1 1.05 -1.17 -19.14
CA GLN A 1 1.67 -2.36 -19.77
C GLN A 1 0.63 -3.23 -20.46
N PHE A 2 -0.51 -3.54 -19.81
CA PHE A 2 -1.61 -4.30 -20.43
C PHE A 2 -2.04 -3.71 -21.77
N LEU A 3 -2.37 -2.40 -21.79
CA LEU A 3 -2.79 -1.72 -23.02
C LEU A 3 -1.70 -1.72 -24.10
N LYS A 4 -0.43 -1.57 -23.72
CA LYS A 4 0.69 -1.64 -24.68
C LYS A 4 0.91 -3.05 -25.20
N SER A 5 0.82 -4.07 -24.34
CA SER A 5 1.01 -5.47 -24.74
C SER A 5 -0.09 -5.96 -25.67
N THR A 6 -1.35 -5.59 -25.40
CA THR A 6 -2.48 -5.93 -26.26
C THR A 6 -2.41 -5.21 -27.61
N ALA A 7 -1.96 -3.97 -27.65
CA ALA A 7 -1.74 -3.22 -28.89
C ALA A 7 -0.63 -3.83 -29.77
N ASN A 8 0.39 -4.45 -29.16
CA ASN A 8 1.52 -5.08 -29.86
C ASN A 8 1.33 -6.60 -30.08
N GLY A 9 0.14 -7.15 -29.82
CA GLY A 9 -0.15 -8.59 -29.99
C GLY A 9 0.59 -9.54 -29.04
N GLY A 10 1.23 -9.01 -28.00
CA GLY A 10 2.01 -9.80 -27.06
C GLY A 10 1.16 -10.44 -25.94
N PRO A 11 1.58 -11.60 -25.37
CA PRO A 11 0.89 -12.27 -24.28
C PRO A 11 1.14 -11.53 -22.95
N PHE A 12 0.32 -10.51 -22.66
CA PHE A 12 0.41 -9.72 -21.44
C PHE A 12 0.52 -10.58 -20.17
N ALA A 13 -0.31 -11.62 -20.04
CA ALA A 13 -0.34 -12.46 -18.86
C ALA A 13 1.01 -13.13 -18.60
N LYS A 14 1.64 -13.71 -19.63
CA LYS A 14 2.97 -14.35 -19.50
C LYS A 14 4.05 -13.37 -19.04
N PHE A 15 4.04 -12.17 -19.60
CA PHE A 15 4.99 -11.12 -19.21
C PHE A 15 4.75 -10.62 -17.76
N ALA A 16 3.47 -10.41 -17.40
CA ALA A 16 3.10 -9.97 -16.05
C ALA A 16 3.44 -11.04 -15.01
N VAL A 17 3.08 -12.30 -15.26
CA VAL A 17 3.42 -13.43 -14.37
C VAL A 17 4.94 -13.50 -14.16
N ARG A 18 5.74 -13.47 -15.23
CA ARG A 18 7.21 -13.50 -15.12
C ARG A 18 7.74 -12.37 -14.23
N ARG A 19 7.24 -11.14 -14.40
CA ARG A 19 7.66 -10.00 -13.57
C ARG A 19 7.28 -10.16 -12.11
N LEU A 20 6.06 -10.62 -11.84
CA LEU A 20 5.60 -10.86 -10.47
C LEU A 20 6.34 -12.01 -9.80
N THR A 21 6.67 -13.06 -10.55
CA THR A 21 7.51 -14.16 -10.03
C THR A 21 8.90 -13.66 -9.66
N VAL A 22 9.55 -12.86 -10.50
CA VAL A 22 10.83 -12.23 -10.17
C VAL A 22 10.72 -11.33 -8.96
N LEU A 23 9.64 -10.51 -8.88
CA LEU A 23 9.38 -9.65 -7.72
C LEU A 23 9.19 -10.48 -6.44
N LEU A 24 8.47 -11.60 -6.52
CA LEU A 24 8.26 -12.50 -5.40
C LEU A 24 9.59 -13.12 -4.92
N ILE A 25 10.43 -13.59 -5.85
CA ILE A 25 11.75 -14.15 -5.51
C ILE A 25 12.62 -13.09 -4.82
N ILE A 26 12.69 -11.88 -5.38
CA ILE A 26 13.44 -10.77 -4.78
C ILE A 26 12.86 -10.42 -3.40
N GLY A 27 11.53 -10.37 -3.27
CA GLY A 27 10.86 -10.13 -1.99
C GLY A 27 11.20 -11.21 -0.94
N CYS A 28 11.21 -12.49 -1.31
CA CYS A 28 11.62 -13.56 -0.40
C CYS A 28 13.08 -13.41 0.03
N ILE A 29 14.00 -13.14 -0.91
CA ILE A 29 15.40 -12.88 -0.59
C ILE A 29 15.52 -11.69 0.36
N HIS A 30 14.84 -10.60 0.07
CA HIS A 30 14.87 -9.37 0.87
C HIS A 30 14.29 -9.60 2.27
N ALA A 31 13.11 -10.25 2.37
CA ALA A 31 12.44 -10.50 3.63
C ALA A 31 13.26 -11.38 4.58
N PHE A 32 13.85 -12.45 4.07
CA PHE A 32 14.54 -13.44 4.91
C PHE A 32 16.02 -13.14 5.15
N LEU A 33 16.69 -12.43 4.23
CA LEU A 33 18.13 -12.17 4.35
C LEU A 33 18.46 -10.73 4.75
N ILE A 34 17.56 -9.76 4.48
CA ILE A 34 17.85 -8.34 4.70
C ILE A 34 16.92 -7.74 5.77
N TRP A 35 15.60 -7.73 5.53
CA TRP A 35 14.65 -7.07 6.40
C TRP A 35 13.27 -7.72 6.39
N ALA A 36 12.83 -8.23 7.54
CA ALA A 36 11.55 -8.95 7.69
C ALA A 36 10.31 -8.12 7.35
N GLY A 37 10.36 -6.79 7.42
CA GLY A 37 9.26 -5.88 7.07
C GLY A 37 9.04 -5.69 5.56
N ASP A 38 9.46 -6.67 4.72
CA ASP A 38 9.33 -6.58 3.26
C ASP A 38 7.87 -6.53 2.79
N ILE A 39 7.61 -5.65 1.83
CA ILE A 39 6.29 -5.49 1.19
C ILE A 39 6.22 -6.09 -0.22
N LEU A 40 7.37 -6.49 -0.81
CA LEU A 40 7.42 -6.96 -2.21
C LEU A 40 6.67 -8.28 -2.39
N ILE A 41 6.72 -9.16 -1.38
CA ILE A 41 5.96 -10.42 -1.38
C ILE A 41 4.46 -10.10 -1.50
N THR A 42 3.95 -9.20 -0.67
CA THR A 42 2.54 -8.81 -0.65
C THR A 42 2.13 -8.14 -1.97
N TYR A 43 2.97 -7.26 -2.51
CA TYR A 43 2.72 -6.66 -3.84
C TYR A 43 2.71 -7.70 -4.96
N ALA A 44 3.59 -8.69 -4.91
CA ALA A 44 3.60 -9.77 -5.91
C ALA A 44 2.30 -10.60 -5.85
N LEU A 45 1.89 -11.00 -4.63
CA LEU A 45 0.64 -11.75 -4.42
C LEU A 45 -0.60 -10.96 -4.88
N ALA A 46 -0.72 -9.71 -4.44
CA ALA A 46 -1.81 -8.83 -4.87
C ALA A 46 -1.77 -8.58 -6.40
N GLY A 47 -0.58 -8.51 -6.98
CA GLY A 47 -0.38 -8.41 -8.43
C GLY A 47 -0.88 -9.62 -9.19
N PHE A 48 -0.68 -10.85 -8.68
CA PHE A 48 -1.25 -12.06 -9.28
C PHE A 48 -2.79 -12.03 -9.26
N VAL A 49 -3.41 -11.61 -8.16
CA VAL A 49 -4.86 -11.42 -8.09
C VAL A 49 -5.31 -10.37 -9.11
N LEU A 50 -4.58 -9.26 -9.25
CA LEU A 50 -4.89 -8.23 -10.22
C LEU A 50 -4.87 -8.76 -11.68
N ILE A 51 -3.95 -9.68 -12.02
CA ILE A 51 -3.91 -10.26 -13.38
C ILE A 51 -5.23 -10.94 -13.74
N LEU A 52 -5.86 -11.61 -12.78
CA LEU A 52 -7.16 -12.27 -13.01
C LEU A 52 -8.26 -11.26 -13.30
N MET A 53 -8.19 -10.09 -12.65
CA MET A 53 -9.23 -9.06 -12.70
C MET A 53 -8.97 -7.99 -13.78
N ILE A 54 -7.75 -7.91 -14.33
CA ILE A 54 -7.37 -6.83 -15.26
C ILE A 54 -8.22 -6.77 -16.54
N ARG A 55 -8.89 -7.84 -16.90
CA ARG A 55 -9.80 -7.90 -18.07
C ARG A 55 -11.15 -7.22 -17.82
N LEU A 56 -11.52 -6.98 -16.56
CA LEU A 56 -12.78 -6.33 -16.20
C LEU A 56 -12.81 -4.89 -16.74
N LYS A 57 -14.03 -4.37 -16.98
CA LYS A 57 -14.23 -2.96 -17.31
C LYS A 57 -13.73 -2.07 -16.17
N PRO A 58 -13.21 -0.87 -16.45
CA PRO A 58 -12.63 -0.01 -15.41
C PRO A 58 -13.62 0.35 -14.30
N ILE A 59 -14.91 0.44 -14.60
CA ILE A 59 -15.94 0.68 -13.59
C ILE A 59 -16.04 -0.45 -12.57
N TRP A 60 -15.94 -1.72 -13.02
CA TRP A 60 -15.95 -2.86 -12.10
C TRP A 60 -14.70 -2.91 -11.23
N LEU A 61 -13.53 -2.57 -11.79
CA LEU A 61 -12.29 -2.47 -11.00
C LEU A 61 -12.42 -1.40 -9.91
N LEU A 62 -13.04 -0.26 -10.23
CA LEU A 62 -13.30 0.80 -9.25
C LEU A 62 -14.28 0.33 -8.17
N LEU A 63 -15.44 -0.23 -8.55
CA LEU A 63 -16.46 -0.68 -7.59
C LEU A 63 -15.94 -1.77 -6.66
N ILE A 64 -15.20 -2.74 -7.20
CA ILE A 64 -14.58 -3.80 -6.40
C ILE A 64 -13.50 -3.21 -5.47
N SER A 65 -12.70 -2.25 -5.96
CA SER A 65 -11.73 -1.53 -5.13
C SER A 65 -12.39 -0.85 -3.93
N ILE A 66 -13.44 -0.08 -4.17
CA ILE A 66 -14.19 0.61 -3.12
C ILE A 66 -14.82 -0.40 -2.14
N PHE A 67 -15.45 -1.46 -2.64
CA PHE A 67 -16.06 -2.49 -1.82
C PHE A 67 -15.03 -3.21 -0.93
N LEU A 68 -13.93 -3.68 -1.53
CA LEU A 68 -12.86 -4.37 -0.79
C LEU A 68 -12.14 -3.47 0.21
N PHE A 69 -12.11 -2.17 -0.02
CA PHE A 69 -11.53 -1.23 0.92
C PHE A 69 -12.50 -0.86 2.05
N LEU A 70 -13.73 -0.46 1.71
CA LEU A 70 -14.66 0.08 2.70
C LEU A 70 -15.29 -1.00 3.59
N ILE A 71 -15.70 -2.15 3.02
CA ILE A 71 -16.48 -3.12 3.80
C ILE A 71 -15.64 -3.82 4.87
N PRO A 72 -14.48 -4.44 4.56
CA PRO A 72 -13.69 -5.11 5.60
C PRO A 72 -13.15 -4.12 6.64
N ASN A 73 -12.62 -2.98 6.20
CA ASN A 73 -12.08 -1.99 7.14
C ASN A 73 -13.18 -1.31 7.96
N GLY A 74 -14.32 -0.98 7.33
CA GLY A 74 -15.48 -0.41 8.02
C GLY A 74 -16.05 -1.37 9.06
N LEU A 75 -16.15 -2.67 8.75
CA LEU A 75 -16.57 -3.69 9.70
C LEU A 75 -15.57 -3.83 10.84
N LEU A 76 -14.26 -3.92 10.54
CA LEU A 76 -13.20 -4.03 11.54
C LEU A 76 -13.27 -2.86 12.53
N TYR A 77 -13.23 -1.62 12.04
CA TYR A 77 -13.24 -0.46 12.93
C TYR A 77 -14.59 -0.20 13.55
N GLY A 78 -15.68 -0.61 12.92
CA GLY A 78 -17.00 -0.63 13.56
C GLY A 78 -17.04 -1.56 14.77
N LEU A 79 -16.46 -2.75 14.67
CA LEU A 79 -16.34 -3.70 15.79
C LEU A 79 -15.40 -3.17 16.88
N VAL A 80 -14.26 -2.58 16.51
CA VAL A 80 -13.34 -1.93 17.48
C VAL A 80 -14.04 -0.81 18.24
N TYR A 81 -14.82 0.01 17.53
CA TYR A 81 -15.61 1.09 18.14
C TYR A 81 -16.66 0.52 19.12
N LEU A 82 -17.43 -0.50 18.71
CA LEU A 82 -18.40 -1.15 19.58
C LEU A 82 -17.74 -1.81 20.79
N GLY A 83 -16.59 -2.45 20.59
CA GLY A 83 -15.80 -3.06 21.66
C GLY A 83 -15.35 -2.06 22.73
N SER A 84 -15.04 -0.82 22.33
CA SER A 84 -14.64 0.23 23.26
C SER A 84 -15.74 0.64 24.27
N PHE A 85 -17.00 0.39 23.95
CA PHE A 85 -18.10 0.57 24.92
C PHE A 85 -18.25 -0.61 25.89
N LEU A 86 -17.83 -1.81 25.48
CA LEU A 86 -17.93 -3.02 26.33
C LEU A 86 -16.77 -3.08 27.32
N GLU A 87 -15.60 -2.65 26.90
CA GLU A 87 -14.39 -2.59 27.72
C GLU A 87 -13.71 -1.20 27.64
N PRO A 88 -14.27 -0.17 28.30
CA PRO A 88 -13.74 1.19 28.24
C PRO A 88 -12.28 1.33 28.72
N ASN A 89 -11.84 0.42 29.58
CA ASN A 89 -10.49 0.41 30.16
C ASN A 89 -9.57 -0.63 29.51
N ALA A 90 -9.92 -1.16 28.35
CA ALA A 90 -9.04 -2.05 27.60
C ALA A 90 -7.76 -1.30 27.24
N THR A 91 -6.74 -1.46 28.06
CA THR A 91 -5.39 -0.98 27.79
C THR A 91 -4.86 -1.73 26.57
N ILE A 92 -4.23 -1.01 25.64
CA ILE A 92 -3.43 -1.63 24.60
C ILE A 92 -2.28 -2.35 25.31
N ILE A 93 -2.49 -3.63 25.63
CA ILE A 93 -1.41 -4.46 26.16
C ILE A 93 -0.50 -4.72 24.96
N TYR A 94 0.69 -4.15 25.00
CA TYR A 94 1.77 -4.51 24.09
C TYR A 94 2.16 -5.96 24.37
N THR A 95 1.49 -6.90 23.70
CA THR A 95 1.76 -8.34 23.83
C THR A 95 3.08 -8.75 23.16
N GLY A 96 3.80 -7.81 22.57
CA GLY A 96 5.04 -8.06 21.83
C GLY A 96 6.34 -7.74 22.60
N ILE A 97 6.32 -7.55 23.92
CA ILE A 97 7.54 -7.20 24.66
C ILE A 97 8.56 -8.35 24.61
N GLN A 98 8.13 -9.59 24.77
CA GLN A 98 9.03 -10.76 24.71
C GLN A 98 9.62 -10.97 23.32
N GLU A 99 8.82 -10.78 22.29
CA GLU A 99 9.28 -10.84 20.88
C GLU A 99 10.28 -9.72 20.58
N ILE A 100 10.09 -8.52 21.13
CA ILE A 100 11.02 -7.40 20.99
C ILE A 100 12.35 -7.72 21.68
N GLU A 101 12.33 -8.25 22.91
CA GLU A 101 13.54 -8.65 23.62
C GLU A 101 14.30 -9.76 22.89
N ALA A 102 13.60 -10.79 22.38
CA ALA A 102 14.20 -11.83 21.57
C ALA A 102 14.86 -11.27 20.30
N SER A 103 14.20 -10.31 19.63
CA SER A 103 14.75 -9.65 18.44
C SER A 103 16.00 -8.83 18.77
N ILE A 104 16.02 -8.09 19.89
CA ILE A 104 17.19 -7.32 20.33
C ILE A 104 18.39 -8.23 20.57
N VAL A 105 18.19 -9.37 21.24
CA VAL A 105 19.26 -10.32 21.51
C VAL A 105 19.76 -10.97 20.21
N ALA A 106 18.86 -11.44 19.36
CA ALA A 106 19.22 -12.12 18.11
C ALA A 106 19.98 -11.19 17.14
N TYR A 107 19.47 -9.96 16.95
CA TYR A 107 20.10 -9.00 16.02
C TYR A 107 21.36 -8.34 16.60
N GLY A 108 21.46 -8.19 17.93
CA GLY A 108 22.59 -7.53 18.59
C GLY A 108 23.76 -8.44 18.90
N GLN A 109 23.52 -9.69 19.23
CA GLN A 109 24.54 -10.62 19.77
C GLN A 109 24.46 -12.02 19.16
N GLY A 110 23.46 -12.33 18.33
CA GLY A 110 23.23 -13.63 17.76
C GLY A 110 24.19 -13.96 16.62
N SER A 111 24.32 -15.28 16.34
CA SER A 111 24.97 -15.77 15.13
C SER A 111 24.10 -15.49 13.88
N TRP A 112 24.68 -15.69 12.69
CA TRP A 112 23.90 -15.60 11.44
C TRP A 112 22.69 -16.54 11.40
N GLY A 113 22.78 -17.70 12.05
CA GLY A 113 21.65 -18.63 12.18
C GLY A 113 20.54 -18.07 13.06
N ASP A 114 20.91 -17.44 14.19
CA ASP A 114 19.94 -16.79 15.09
C ASP A 114 19.26 -15.62 14.42
N ILE A 115 20.02 -14.78 13.71
CA ILE A 115 19.48 -13.64 12.93
C ILE A 115 18.49 -14.12 11.86
N PHE A 116 18.83 -15.20 11.13
CA PHE A 116 17.95 -15.76 10.10
C PHE A 116 16.67 -16.32 10.72
N SER A 117 16.80 -17.08 11.81
CA SER A 117 15.65 -17.66 12.52
C SER A 117 14.74 -16.58 13.07
N GLN A 118 15.33 -15.52 13.64
CA GLN A 118 14.56 -14.38 14.13
C GLN A 118 13.84 -13.62 13.01
N ARG A 119 14.49 -13.38 11.86
CA ARG A 119 13.84 -12.77 10.70
C ARG A 119 12.67 -13.59 10.19
N LEU A 120 12.79 -14.91 10.17
CA LEU A 120 11.68 -15.78 9.81
C LEU A 120 10.53 -15.65 10.80
N ALA A 121 10.82 -15.64 12.11
CA ALA A 121 9.82 -15.45 13.16
C ALA A 121 9.13 -14.07 13.04
N ASP A 122 9.91 -13.01 12.87
CA ASP A 122 9.41 -11.65 12.70
C ASP A 122 8.52 -11.53 11.45
N TRP A 123 8.95 -12.13 10.34
CA TRP A 123 8.17 -12.14 9.11
C TRP A 123 6.86 -12.93 9.27
N LEU A 124 6.89 -14.09 9.91
CA LEU A 124 5.70 -14.88 10.21
C LEU A 124 4.73 -14.11 11.13
N TYR A 125 5.26 -13.39 12.11
CA TYR A 125 4.46 -12.54 12.99
C TYR A 125 3.85 -11.34 12.25
N MET A 126 4.64 -10.64 11.44
CA MET A 126 4.22 -9.40 10.75
C MET A 126 3.42 -9.66 9.48
N SER A 127 3.70 -10.73 8.75
CA SER A 127 3.20 -10.91 7.37
C SER A 127 2.86 -12.36 7.00
N GLY A 128 3.40 -13.35 7.71
CA GLY A 128 3.29 -14.76 7.36
C GLY A 128 2.05 -15.46 7.89
N ASN A 129 1.32 -14.87 8.82
CA ASN A 129 0.04 -15.39 9.29
C ASN A 129 -1.01 -15.23 8.18
N GLY A 130 -1.75 -16.29 7.88
CA GLY A 130 -2.75 -16.27 6.81
C GLY A 130 -3.80 -15.17 6.94
N LEU A 131 -4.20 -14.82 8.16
CA LEU A 131 -5.12 -13.70 8.41
C LEU A 131 -4.47 -12.35 8.07
N ILE A 132 -3.19 -12.17 8.36
CA ILE A 132 -2.45 -10.95 8.04
C ILE A 132 -2.28 -10.83 6.53
N VAL A 133 -1.92 -11.92 5.84
CA VAL A 133 -1.84 -11.93 4.36
C VAL A 133 -3.17 -11.53 3.73
N ILE A 134 -4.28 -12.09 4.25
CA ILE A 134 -5.63 -11.74 3.79
C ILE A 134 -5.91 -10.25 4.06
N SER A 135 -5.62 -9.74 5.27
CA SER A 135 -5.82 -8.33 5.61
C SER A 135 -5.00 -7.40 4.72
N MET A 136 -3.76 -7.77 4.41
CA MET A 136 -2.91 -7.03 3.48
C MET A 136 -3.48 -6.98 2.06
N LEU A 137 -4.14 -8.05 1.60
CA LEU A 137 -4.85 -8.04 0.32
C LEU A 137 -6.01 -7.04 0.31
N PHE A 138 -6.70 -6.86 1.45
CA PHE A 138 -7.77 -5.85 1.60
C PHE A 138 -7.22 -4.43 1.79
N THR A 139 -5.96 -4.28 2.18
CA THR A 139 -5.32 -2.96 2.32
C THR A 139 -4.64 -2.51 1.01
N ILE A 140 -3.87 -3.40 0.38
CA ILE A 140 -3.07 -3.08 -0.83
C ILE A 140 -3.84 -3.35 -2.12
N GLY A 141 -4.59 -4.46 -2.18
CA GLY A 141 -5.34 -4.88 -3.37
C GLY A 141 -6.27 -3.80 -3.94
N PRO A 142 -7.07 -3.11 -3.11
CA PRO A 142 -7.93 -2.03 -3.55
C PRO A 142 -7.18 -0.93 -4.30
N PHE A 143 -6.01 -0.51 -3.82
CA PHE A 143 -5.24 0.55 -4.48
C PHE A 143 -4.63 0.10 -5.82
N LEU A 144 -4.27 -1.18 -5.94
CA LEU A 144 -3.86 -1.75 -7.24
C LEU A 144 -5.02 -1.78 -8.24
N LEU A 145 -6.23 -2.14 -7.80
CA LEU A 145 -7.43 -2.11 -8.62
C LEU A 145 -7.81 -0.68 -9.03
N LEU A 146 -7.75 0.27 -8.08
CA LEU A 146 -7.98 1.69 -8.34
C LEU A 146 -6.97 2.22 -9.38
N GLY A 147 -5.68 1.90 -9.21
CA GLY A 147 -4.64 2.26 -10.16
C GLY A 147 -4.88 1.65 -11.56
N ALA A 148 -5.35 0.41 -11.62
CA ALA A 148 -5.70 -0.26 -12.89
C ALA A 148 -6.91 0.40 -13.56
N ALA A 149 -7.94 0.78 -12.80
CA ALA A 149 -9.10 1.53 -13.31
C ALA A 149 -8.68 2.89 -13.86
N ALA A 150 -7.89 3.65 -13.09
CA ALA A 150 -7.37 4.96 -13.48
C ALA A 150 -6.51 4.88 -14.76
N ALA A 151 -5.67 3.87 -14.88
CA ALA A 151 -4.86 3.63 -16.07
C ALA A 151 -5.72 3.31 -17.31
N LYS A 152 -6.79 2.51 -17.15
CA LYS A 152 -7.71 2.21 -18.26
C LYS A 152 -8.50 3.43 -18.72
N TRP A 153 -8.89 4.30 -17.82
CA TRP A 153 -9.53 5.59 -18.14
C TRP A 153 -8.55 6.67 -18.60
N LYS A 154 -7.25 6.39 -18.56
CA LYS A 154 -6.18 7.34 -18.89
C LYS A 154 -6.30 8.65 -18.10
N VAL A 155 -6.64 8.53 -16.80
CA VAL A 155 -6.94 9.69 -15.93
C VAL A 155 -5.72 10.61 -15.80
N ILE A 156 -4.52 10.03 -15.71
CA ILE A 156 -3.26 10.80 -15.58
C ILE A 156 -2.89 11.46 -16.91
N GLU A 157 -3.06 10.77 -18.04
CA GLU A 157 -2.76 11.33 -19.36
C GLU A 157 -3.69 12.51 -19.72
N ARG A 158 -4.90 12.49 -19.14
CA ARG A 158 -5.94 13.50 -19.38
C ARG A 158 -6.01 14.57 -18.29
N VAL A 159 -4.97 14.75 -17.49
CA VAL A 159 -4.95 15.72 -16.36
C VAL A 159 -5.27 17.14 -16.84
N ARG A 160 -4.79 17.56 -18.02
CA ARG A 160 -5.05 18.89 -18.58
C ARG A 160 -6.53 19.09 -18.92
N GLU A 161 -7.17 18.07 -19.48
CA GLU A 161 -8.60 18.10 -19.83
C GLU A 161 -9.48 18.07 -18.57
N LEU A 162 -9.05 17.30 -17.57
CA LEU A 162 -9.78 17.07 -16.32
C LEU A 162 -9.27 17.96 -15.17
N LYS A 163 -8.61 19.09 -15.48
CA LYS A 163 -7.93 19.93 -14.47
C LYS A 163 -8.85 20.34 -13.32
N VAL A 164 -10.07 20.76 -13.59
CA VAL A 164 -11.02 21.19 -12.56
C VAL A 164 -11.41 20.02 -11.65
N TYR A 165 -11.70 18.85 -12.22
CA TYR A 165 -12.00 17.64 -11.44
C TYR A 165 -10.82 17.22 -10.56
N TRP A 166 -9.60 17.31 -11.09
CA TRP A 166 -8.39 17.05 -10.31
C TRP A 166 -8.21 18.03 -9.16
N MET A 167 -8.44 19.34 -9.39
CA MET A 167 -8.34 20.35 -8.33
C MET A 167 -9.37 20.10 -7.22
N ILE A 168 -10.62 19.79 -7.58
CA ILE A 168 -11.67 19.48 -6.60
C ILE A 168 -11.30 18.20 -5.84
N THR A 169 -10.88 17.14 -6.53
CA THR A 169 -10.47 15.87 -5.89
C THR A 169 -9.33 16.11 -4.91
N VAL A 170 -8.29 16.83 -5.32
CA VAL A 170 -7.14 17.17 -4.46
C VAL A 170 -7.59 17.93 -3.23
N LEU A 171 -8.41 18.96 -3.40
CA LEU A 171 -8.89 19.78 -2.29
C LEU A 171 -9.71 18.94 -1.29
N VAL A 172 -10.67 18.18 -1.79
CA VAL A 172 -11.54 17.34 -0.94
C VAL A 172 -10.72 16.27 -0.22
N MET A 173 -9.87 15.53 -0.94
CA MET A 173 -9.06 14.46 -0.36
C MET A 173 -8.03 14.98 0.63
N LEU A 174 -7.47 16.18 0.39
CA LEU A 174 -6.53 16.82 1.31
C LEU A 174 -7.24 17.25 2.60
N ILE A 175 -8.38 17.92 2.49
CA ILE A 175 -9.14 18.37 3.66
C ILE A 175 -9.64 17.17 4.48
N VAL A 176 -10.36 16.25 3.84
CA VAL A 176 -10.92 15.08 4.54
C VAL A 176 -9.82 14.21 5.11
N GLY A 177 -8.76 13.93 4.33
CA GLY A 177 -7.62 13.15 4.79
C GLY A 177 -6.91 13.80 5.98
N THR A 178 -6.75 15.13 5.97
CA THR A 178 -6.12 15.85 7.08
C THR A 178 -7.01 15.82 8.33
N VAL A 179 -8.32 16.08 8.21
CA VAL A 179 -9.26 15.98 9.33
C VAL A 179 -9.21 14.58 9.97
N ILE A 180 -9.23 13.52 9.16
CA ILE A 180 -9.12 12.15 9.65
C ILE A 180 -7.76 11.90 10.31
N LYS A 181 -6.66 12.42 9.76
CA LYS A 181 -5.33 12.32 10.36
C LYS A 181 -5.22 13.02 11.72
N TRP A 182 -6.01 14.05 11.95
CA TRP A 182 -6.03 14.77 13.21
C TRP A 182 -7.00 14.19 14.25
N LEU A 183 -7.80 13.18 13.90
CA LEU A 183 -8.80 12.58 14.78
C LEU A 183 -8.25 12.19 16.17
N PRO A 184 -7.08 11.48 16.30
CA PRO A 184 -6.55 11.10 17.61
C PRO A 184 -6.10 12.29 18.47
N TYR A 185 -5.83 13.45 17.85
CA TYR A 185 -5.42 14.69 18.54
C TYR A 185 -6.63 15.56 18.91
N LEU A 186 -7.73 15.44 18.15
CA LEU A 186 -8.97 16.18 18.39
C LEU A 186 -9.91 15.45 19.36
N LEU A 187 -9.81 14.11 19.36
CA LEU A 187 -10.53 13.22 20.24
C LEU A 187 -9.51 12.52 21.15
N GLU A 188 -9.92 11.52 21.88
CA GLU A 188 -8.96 10.68 22.62
C GLU A 188 -8.24 9.71 21.69
N ALA A 189 -6.91 9.59 21.87
CA ALA A 189 -6.10 8.62 21.16
C ALA A 189 -6.40 7.21 21.66
N ASN A 190 -7.09 6.41 20.86
CA ASN A 190 -7.44 5.02 21.13
C ASN A 190 -7.29 4.18 19.85
N LEU A 191 -7.47 2.86 19.97
CA LEU A 191 -7.34 1.93 18.83
C LEU A 191 -8.22 2.31 17.63
N PHE A 192 -9.42 2.81 17.90
CA PHE A 192 -10.34 3.22 16.85
C PHE A 192 -9.83 4.48 16.13
N THR A 193 -9.51 5.55 16.87
CA THR A 193 -9.09 6.82 16.27
C THR A 193 -7.75 6.70 15.55
N MET A 194 -6.78 5.95 16.13
CA MET A 194 -5.49 5.68 15.50
C MET A 194 -5.64 4.79 14.26
N GLY A 195 -6.47 3.75 14.34
CA GLY A 195 -6.73 2.88 13.20
C GLY A 195 -7.41 3.60 12.03
N ILE A 196 -8.41 4.43 12.30
CA ILE A 196 -9.07 5.28 11.29
C ILE A 196 -8.08 6.27 10.66
N GLN A 197 -7.23 6.88 11.48
CA GLN A 197 -6.17 7.79 11.02
C GLN A 197 -5.28 7.14 9.97
N ASP A 198 -4.82 5.92 10.22
CA ASP A 198 -3.85 5.25 9.34
C ASP A 198 -4.54 4.59 8.14
N THR A 199 -5.67 3.94 8.36
CA THR A 199 -6.35 3.19 7.30
C THR A 199 -7.05 4.10 6.30
N PHE A 200 -7.68 5.20 6.74
CA PHE A 200 -8.44 6.09 5.85
C PHE A 200 -7.73 7.41 5.59
N GLY A 201 -7.16 8.05 6.61
CA GLY A 201 -6.51 9.36 6.47
C GLY A 201 -5.29 9.31 5.56
N GLY A 202 -4.42 8.30 5.72
CA GLY A 202 -3.22 8.12 4.91
C GLY A 202 -3.51 8.00 3.41
N PRO A 203 -4.34 7.04 2.98
CA PRO A 203 -4.69 6.88 1.57
C PRO A 203 -5.36 8.08 0.92
N LEU A 204 -6.23 8.79 1.64
CA LEU A 204 -6.86 10.00 1.12
C LEU A 204 -5.82 11.10 0.85
N GLN A 205 -4.89 11.32 1.78
CA GLN A 205 -3.78 12.24 1.57
C GLN A 205 -2.86 11.78 0.43
N ALA A 206 -2.57 10.48 0.31
CA ALA A 206 -1.77 9.95 -0.78
C ALA A 206 -2.40 10.23 -2.16
N ILE A 207 -3.73 10.08 -2.29
CA ILE A 207 -4.46 10.45 -3.51
C ILE A 207 -4.35 11.96 -3.78
N ALA A 208 -4.46 12.81 -2.74
CA ALA A 208 -4.30 14.25 -2.88
C ALA A 208 -2.88 14.61 -3.35
N TYR A 209 -1.83 14.05 -2.73
CA TYR A 209 -0.44 14.30 -3.14
C TYR A 209 -0.17 13.81 -4.56
N ALA A 210 -0.66 12.63 -4.94
CA ALA A 210 -0.56 12.14 -6.31
C ALA A 210 -1.25 13.10 -7.30
N GLY A 211 -2.41 13.65 -6.93
CA GLY A 211 -3.13 14.64 -7.72
C GLY A 211 -2.38 15.97 -7.83
N ILE A 212 -1.78 16.46 -6.75
CA ILE A 212 -0.93 17.67 -6.76
C ILE A 212 0.23 17.47 -7.73
N ILE A 213 0.95 16.34 -7.61
CA ILE A 213 2.08 16.03 -8.48
C ILE A 213 1.65 15.97 -9.94
N ALA A 214 0.50 15.32 -10.22
CA ALA A 214 -0.03 15.22 -11.58
C ALA A 214 -0.37 16.61 -12.16
N LEU A 215 -1.02 17.49 -11.36
CA LEU A 215 -1.34 18.86 -11.76
C LEU A 215 -0.06 19.69 -12.00
N VAL A 216 0.91 19.62 -11.09
CA VAL A 216 2.19 20.33 -11.23
C VAL A 216 2.95 19.84 -12.46
N CYS A 217 3.05 18.52 -12.67
CA CYS A 217 3.70 17.95 -13.85
C CYS A 217 2.95 18.23 -15.17
N SER A 218 1.70 18.67 -15.12
CA SER A 218 0.98 19.12 -16.32
C SER A 218 1.49 20.46 -16.86
N ILE A 219 2.25 21.23 -16.04
CA ILE A 219 2.89 22.50 -16.42
C ILE A 219 4.25 22.20 -17.03
N PRO A 220 4.53 22.59 -18.30
CA PRO A 220 5.77 22.22 -18.98
C PRO A 220 7.06 22.63 -18.25
N PHE A 221 7.07 23.82 -17.65
CA PHE A 221 8.20 24.33 -16.88
C PHE A 221 8.48 23.47 -15.63
N ALA A 222 7.43 23.16 -14.84
CA ALA A 222 7.56 22.32 -13.66
C ALA A 222 7.98 20.88 -14.02
N ALA A 223 7.43 20.32 -15.10
CA ALA A 223 7.82 19.00 -15.59
C ALA A 223 9.31 18.93 -15.95
N LYS A 224 9.88 20.02 -16.52
CA LYS A 224 11.30 20.09 -16.83
C LYS A 224 12.16 20.10 -15.56
N ILE A 225 11.78 20.88 -14.55
CA ILE A 225 12.48 20.94 -13.25
C ILE A 225 12.41 19.58 -12.53
N LEU A 226 11.26 18.91 -12.57
CA LEU A 226 11.04 17.62 -11.90
C LEU A 226 11.57 16.41 -12.69
N SER A 227 12.13 16.63 -13.90
CA SER A 227 12.61 15.55 -14.75
C SER A 227 13.70 14.67 -14.11
N PRO A 228 14.64 15.18 -13.30
CA PRO A 228 15.60 14.34 -12.58
C PRO A 228 14.93 13.38 -11.59
N ILE A 229 13.90 13.84 -10.86
CA ILE A 229 13.13 13.01 -9.91
C ILE A 229 12.41 11.87 -10.64
N SER A 230 11.92 12.12 -11.86
CA SER A 230 11.28 11.08 -12.67
C SER A 230 12.25 9.94 -13.05
N LYS A 231 13.55 10.20 -13.14
CA LYS A 231 14.57 9.18 -13.36
C LYS A 231 14.74 8.27 -12.16
N VAL A 232 14.75 8.84 -10.96
CA VAL A 232 14.77 8.10 -9.67
C VAL A 232 13.51 7.24 -9.54
N GLY A 233 12.33 7.78 -9.87
CA GLY A 233 11.07 7.03 -9.83
C GLY A 233 11.04 5.80 -10.77
N ARG A 234 11.82 5.80 -11.86
CA ARG A 234 11.99 4.60 -12.70
C ARG A 234 12.81 3.50 -12.06
N MET A 235 13.63 3.84 -11.07
CA MET A 235 14.49 2.93 -10.31
C MET A 235 13.89 2.62 -8.92
N SER A 236 12.57 2.76 -8.76
CA SER A 236 11.89 2.65 -7.47
C SER A 236 12.20 1.36 -6.71
N MET A 237 12.29 0.22 -7.39
CA MET A 237 12.65 -1.05 -6.76
C MET A 237 14.10 -1.04 -6.25
N THR A 238 15.05 -0.54 -7.05
CA THR A 238 16.45 -0.41 -6.62
C THR A 238 16.55 0.53 -5.43
N THR A 239 15.86 1.69 -5.49
CA THR A 239 15.84 2.67 -4.39
C THR A 239 15.27 2.06 -3.12
N TYR A 240 14.18 1.28 -3.22
CA TYR A 240 13.56 0.59 -2.09
C TYR A 240 14.54 -0.40 -1.44
N LEU A 241 15.16 -1.28 -2.24
CA LEU A 241 16.11 -2.27 -1.73
C LEU A 241 17.33 -1.62 -1.09
N MET A 242 17.84 -0.51 -1.66
CA MET A 242 19.00 0.22 -1.13
C MET A 242 18.72 0.99 0.17
N GLN A 243 17.46 1.22 0.52
CA GLN A 243 17.10 1.83 1.82
C GLN A 243 17.24 0.85 2.99
N SER A 244 17.29 -0.45 2.71
CA SER A 244 17.34 -1.52 3.72
C SER A 244 18.76 -2.09 3.91
N ILE A 245 19.74 -1.59 3.15
CA ILE A 245 21.16 -1.96 3.19
C ILE A 245 21.96 -0.80 3.76
#